data_838b6366c52323939027bb51198c0ca0
#
_entry.id   838b6366c52323939027bb51198c0ca0
#
_cell.length_a   1.000
_cell.length_b   1.000
_cell.length_c   1.000
_cell.angle_alpha   90.00
_cell.angle_beta   90.00
_cell.angle_gamma   90.00
#
_symmetry.space_group_name_H-M   'P 1'
#
loop_
_entity.id
_entity.type
_entity.pdbx_description
1 polymer ?
#
loop_
_entity_poly.entity_id
_entity_poly.type
_entity_poly.pdbx_seq_one_letter_code
_entity_poly.pdbx_strand_id
1 'polypeptide(L)'
;GKNPHAGITESNISFLDFTDWSQQTDLFASTAAYWTGTANFGADGAEPERVPRAGVTTGFFSVLGVQPVLGRTFVREDDKGWPQTVAIISHGLWKRRFGSDPAIVGKQVQMSSFALTIIGVMPPGFEYPEQTQVWVPSAVNLRDEPRDNRVWSAIARLNTGIDLKQAQTRLSAINAQLAKQ
;
A
#
# COMPACT_ATOMS: atom_id res chain seq x y z
N GLY A 1 8.16 4.95 -19.15
CA GLY A 1 7.17 4.47 -20.11
C GLY A 1 5.78 4.65 -19.52
N LYS A 2 4.87 5.29 -20.26
CA LYS A 2 3.47 5.42 -19.86
C LYS A 2 2.90 4.01 -19.67
N ASN A 3 2.41 3.73 -18.47
CA ASN A 3 1.71 2.50 -18.16
C ASN A 3 0.49 2.41 -19.11
N PRO A 4 0.36 1.38 -19.97
CA PRO A 4 -0.72 1.31 -20.98
C PRO A 4 -2.11 1.07 -20.37
N HIS A 5 -2.20 0.92 -19.06
CA HIS A 5 -3.47 0.75 -18.36
C HIS A 5 -3.84 2.02 -17.63
N ALA A 6 -4.92 2.67 -18.08
CA ALA A 6 -5.46 3.84 -17.40
C ALA A 6 -5.80 3.50 -15.94
N GLY A 7 -5.29 4.29 -15.01
CA GLY A 7 -5.54 4.16 -13.59
C GLY A 7 -6.06 5.47 -13.01
N ILE A 8 -6.73 5.37 -11.90
CA ILE A 8 -7.19 6.52 -11.10
C ILE A 8 -6.44 6.50 -9.78
N THR A 9 -6.03 7.69 -9.34
CA THR A 9 -5.55 7.92 -7.98
C THR A 9 -6.41 9.01 -7.35
N GLU A 10 -6.97 8.72 -6.19
CA GLU A 10 -7.72 9.66 -5.37
C GLU A 10 -7.12 9.72 -3.98
N SER A 11 -7.01 10.92 -3.43
CA SER A 11 -6.40 11.18 -2.13
C SER A 11 -7.39 11.83 -1.17
N ASN A 12 -7.07 11.81 0.11
CA ASN A 12 -7.90 12.38 1.18
C ASN A 12 -9.30 11.76 1.24
N ILE A 13 -9.36 10.44 1.11
CA ILE A 13 -10.59 9.67 1.27
C ILE A 13 -10.60 8.94 2.61
N SER A 14 -11.79 8.54 3.06
CA SER A 14 -11.91 7.58 4.15
C SER A 14 -11.74 6.16 3.63
N PHE A 15 -11.39 5.24 4.53
CA PHE A 15 -11.33 3.83 4.14
C PHE A 15 -12.72 3.26 3.79
N LEU A 16 -13.78 3.79 4.41
CA LEU A 16 -15.16 3.41 4.09
C LEU A 16 -15.55 3.86 2.67
N ASP A 17 -15.15 5.07 2.25
CA ASP A 17 -15.33 5.52 0.87
C ASP A 17 -14.61 4.59 -0.12
N PHE A 18 -13.37 4.20 0.20
CA PHE A 18 -12.64 3.21 -0.60
C PHE A 18 -13.38 1.87 -0.68
N THR A 19 -13.96 1.41 0.42
CA THR A 19 -14.73 0.17 0.45
C THR A 19 -15.94 0.24 -0.49
N ASP A 20 -16.65 1.38 -0.47
CA ASP A 20 -17.79 1.61 -1.38
C ASP A 20 -17.37 1.63 -2.85
N TRP A 21 -16.20 2.24 -3.14
CA TRP A 21 -15.65 2.25 -4.51
C TRP A 21 -15.20 0.86 -4.97
N SER A 22 -14.57 0.09 -4.09
CA SER A 22 -14.07 -1.24 -4.42
C SER A 22 -15.18 -2.22 -4.84
N GLN A 23 -16.42 -1.92 -4.49
CA GLN A 23 -17.60 -2.69 -4.89
C GLN A 23 -18.05 -2.40 -6.31
N GLN A 24 -17.51 -1.38 -6.98
CA GLN A 24 -17.83 -1.02 -8.37
C GLN A 24 -17.06 -1.90 -9.36
N THR A 25 -17.38 -3.19 -9.38
CA THR A 25 -16.67 -4.20 -10.19
C THR A 25 -16.91 -4.07 -11.69
N ASP A 26 -17.93 -3.33 -12.11
CA ASP A 26 -18.18 -2.98 -13.51
C ASP A 26 -17.27 -1.81 -13.99
N LEU A 27 -16.73 -1.03 -13.07
CA LEU A 27 -15.87 0.10 -13.34
C LEU A 27 -14.38 -0.27 -13.19
N PHE A 28 -14.04 -0.99 -12.13
CA PHE A 28 -12.67 -1.29 -11.76
C PHE A 28 -12.35 -2.79 -11.89
N ALA A 29 -11.24 -3.10 -12.57
CA ALA A 29 -10.67 -4.44 -12.61
C ALA A 29 -10.02 -4.80 -11.26
N SER A 30 -9.37 -3.83 -10.63
CA SER A 30 -8.76 -3.97 -9.31
C SER A 30 -8.63 -2.62 -8.62
N THR A 31 -8.64 -2.65 -7.29
CA THR A 31 -8.51 -1.47 -6.45
C THR A 31 -7.58 -1.75 -5.28
N ALA A 32 -6.91 -0.72 -4.78
CA ALA A 32 -6.15 -0.78 -3.55
C ALA A 32 -6.16 0.58 -2.85
N ALA A 33 -5.96 0.57 -1.55
CA ALA A 33 -5.81 1.77 -0.75
C ALA A 33 -4.49 1.75 0.01
N TYR A 34 -3.99 2.93 0.33
CA TYR A 34 -2.78 3.11 1.11
C TYR A 34 -2.83 4.41 1.92
N TRP A 35 -2.04 4.43 2.98
CA TRP A 35 -1.68 5.64 3.71
C TRP A 35 -0.16 5.76 3.77
N THR A 36 0.36 6.97 3.96
CA THR A 36 1.80 7.25 4.05
C THR A 36 2.17 7.85 5.39
N GLY A 37 3.42 7.66 5.77
CA GLY A 37 3.98 8.19 7.01
C GLY A 37 5.47 7.92 7.08
N THR A 38 6.02 8.02 8.26
CA THR A 38 7.42 7.71 8.54
C THR A 38 7.53 6.77 9.74
N ALA A 39 8.63 6.05 9.83
CA ALA A 39 8.96 5.22 10.98
C ALA A 39 10.46 5.22 11.25
N ASN A 40 10.85 4.96 12.50
CA ASN A 40 12.23 4.66 12.84
C ASN A 40 12.49 3.19 12.54
N PHE A 41 13.39 2.94 11.62
CA PHE A 41 13.77 1.60 11.17
C PHE A 41 15.15 1.24 11.70
N GLY A 42 15.25 0.14 12.43
CA GLY A 42 16.49 -0.35 13.01
C GLY A 42 16.70 -1.82 12.73
N ALA A 43 17.94 -2.23 12.62
CA ALA A 43 18.35 -3.62 12.43
C ALA A 43 19.71 -3.87 13.10
N ASP A 44 19.83 -5.02 13.77
CA ASP A 44 21.10 -5.59 14.27
C ASP A 44 22.04 -4.60 15.00
N GLY A 45 21.50 -3.81 15.94
CA GLY A 45 22.31 -2.90 16.77
C GLY A 45 22.79 -1.64 16.06
N ALA A 46 22.46 -1.43 14.78
CA ALA A 46 22.72 -0.17 14.09
C ALA A 46 21.76 0.92 14.57
N GLU A 47 22.19 2.20 14.48
CA GLU A 47 21.31 3.31 14.83
C GLU A 47 20.05 3.31 13.98
N PRO A 48 18.86 3.55 14.60
CA PRO A 48 17.62 3.68 13.85
C PRO A 48 17.68 4.82 12.84
N GLU A 49 17.14 4.58 11.68
CA GLU A 49 16.99 5.55 10.59
C GLU A 49 15.52 5.87 10.39
N ARG A 50 15.19 7.15 10.25
CA ARG A 50 13.82 7.55 9.90
C ARG A 50 13.58 7.34 8.41
N VAL A 51 12.64 6.48 8.08
CA VAL A 51 12.34 6.11 6.70
C VAL A 51 10.88 6.39 6.34
N PRO A 52 10.59 6.76 5.07
CA PRO A 52 9.22 6.81 4.57
C PRO A 52 8.61 5.41 4.55
N ARG A 53 7.37 5.30 5.01
CA ARG A 53 6.61 4.06 5.00
C ARG A 53 5.21 4.24 4.43
N ALA A 54 4.62 3.16 3.96
CA ALA A 54 3.22 3.10 3.57
C ALA A 54 2.54 1.89 4.18
N GLY A 55 1.31 2.07 4.65
CA GLY A 55 0.41 0.96 4.94
C GLY A 55 -0.47 0.73 3.73
N VAL A 56 -0.54 -0.50 3.25
CA VAL A 56 -1.19 -0.84 1.98
C VAL A 56 -2.17 -1.99 2.15
N THR A 57 -3.26 -1.96 1.39
CA THR A 57 -4.16 -3.12 1.30
C THR A 57 -3.49 -4.24 0.51
N THR A 58 -3.94 -5.46 0.71
CA THR A 58 -3.32 -6.68 0.17
C THR A 58 -3.12 -6.65 -1.35
N GLY A 59 -4.05 -6.05 -2.09
CA GLY A 59 -3.98 -5.96 -3.56
C GLY A 59 -3.10 -4.85 -4.14
N PHE A 60 -2.43 -4.07 -3.31
CA PHE A 60 -1.70 -2.86 -3.73
C PHE A 60 -0.67 -3.13 -4.85
N PHE A 61 0.21 -4.09 -4.65
CA PHE A 61 1.23 -4.41 -5.65
C PHE A 61 0.66 -5.02 -6.92
N SER A 62 -0.43 -5.79 -6.81
CA SER A 62 -1.15 -6.34 -7.97
C SER A 62 -1.77 -5.26 -8.84
N VAL A 63 -2.38 -4.23 -8.24
CA VAL A 63 -2.93 -3.07 -8.97
C VAL A 63 -1.82 -2.36 -9.75
N LEU A 64 -0.63 -2.22 -9.15
CA LEU A 64 0.52 -1.60 -9.79
C LEU A 64 1.24 -2.53 -10.79
N GLY A 65 0.96 -3.83 -10.78
CA GLY A 65 1.62 -4.79 -11.65
C GLY A 65 3.09 -5.01 -11.34
N VAL A 66 3.48 -4.90 -10.06
CA VAL A 66 4.88 -5.00 -9.62
C VAL A 66 5.06 -6.23 -8.75
N GLN A 67 6.13 -6.97 -9.01
CA GLN A 67 6.52 -8.17 -8.24
C GLN A 67 7.82 -7.91 -7.47
N PRO A 68 7.98 -8.49 -6.28
CA PRO A 68 9.24 -8.41 -5.55
C PRO A 68 10.35 -9.16 -6.27
N VAL A 69 11.60 -8.73 -6.09
CA VAL A 69 12.79 -9.46 -6.57
C VAL A 69 13.20 -10.59 -5.61
N LEU A 70 12.83 -10.49 -4.34
CA LEU A 70 12.98 -11.53 -3.32
C LEU A 70 11.67 -11.65 -2.53
N GLY A 71 11.36 -12.87 -2.12
CA GLY A 71 10.20 -13.13 -1.29
C GLY A 71 8.87 -12.99 -2.02
N ARG A 72 7.88 -12.45 -1.33
CA ARG A 72 6.49 -12.35 -1.79
C ARG A 72 5.84 -11.03 -1.40
N THR A 73 4.72 -10.72 -2.01
CA THR A 73 3.81 -9.63 -1.60
C THR A 73 2.89 -10.08 -0.46
N PHE A 74 2.10 -9.14 0.08
CA PHE A 74 1.15 -9.44 1.14
C PHE A 74 0.02 -10.35 0.65
N VAL A 75 -0.39 -11.25 1.52
CA VAL A 75 -1.62 -12.03 1.42
C VAL A 75 -2.60 -11.59 2.51
N ARG A 76 -3.86 -11.99 2.39
CA ARG A 76 -4.92 -11.59 3.33
C ARG A 76 -4.56 -11.92 4.79
N GLU A 77 -3.88 -13.04 5.01
CA GLU A 77 -3.47 -13.51 6.33
C GLU A 77 -2.40 -12.63 6.99
N ASP A 78 -1.72 -11.80 6.22
CA ASP A 78 -0.74 -10.84 6.75
C ASP A 78 -1.43 -9.60 7.37
N ASP A 79 -2.63 -9.27 6.93
CA ASP A 79 -3.38 -8.10 7.41
C ASP A 79 -4.30 -8.48 8.57
N LYS A 80 -3.70 -8.71 9.73
CA LYS A 80 -4.38 -9.11 10.97
C LYS A 80 -4.73 -7.94 11.89
N GLY A 81 -4.61 -6.72 11.39
CA GLY A 81 -4.79 -5.51 12.19
C GLY A 81 -3.49 -5.05 12.86
N TRP A 82 -3.64 -4.25 13.88
CA TRP A 82 -2.52 -3.65 14.62
C TRP A 82 -2.11 -4.52 15.82
N PRO A 83 -0.79 -4.66 16.13
CA PRO A 83 0.34 -4.16 15.33
C PRO A 83 0.64 -5.04 14.11
N GLN A 84 1.21 -4.42 13.08
CA GLN A 84 1.71 -5.16 11.92
C GLN A 84 2.86 -6.08 12.32
N THR A 85 2.99 -7.22 11.64
CA THR A 85 3.99 -8.25 11.96
C THR A 85 4.95 -8.54 10.80
N VAL A 86 4.64 -8.06 9.60
CA VAL A 86 5.43 -8.30 8.38
C VAL A 86 5.68 -6.99 7.64
N ALA A 87 6.76 -6.95 6.88
CA ALA A 87 7.12 -5.80 6.05
C ALA A 87 7.77 -6.24 4.74
N ILE A 88 7.62 -5.39 3.73
CA ILE A 88 8.36 -5.45 2.47
C ILE A 88 9.23 -4.19 2.41
N ILE A 89 10.46 -4.31 1.94
CA ILE A 89 11.40 -3.18 1.88
C ILE A 89 11.78 -2.85 0.45
N SER A 90 12.22 -1.60 0.24
CA SER A 90 12.75 -1.16 -1.06
C SER A 90 14.12 -1.78 -1.32
N HIS A 91 14.47 -1.86 -2.61
CA HIS A 91 15.80 -2.31 -3.02
C HIS A 91 16.91 -1.42 -2.44
N GLY A 92 16.70 -0.11 -2.41
CA GLY A 92 17.65 0.84 -1.86
C GLY A 92 17.90 0.64 -0.35
N LEU A 93 16.86 0.40 0.43
CA LEU A 93 16.97 0.11 1.85
C LEU A 93 17.69 -1.23 2.09
N TRP A 94 17.34 -2.26 1.34
CA TRP A 94 17.99 -3.56 1.38
C TRP A 94 19.50 -3.47 1.09
N LYS A 95 19.86 -2.74 0.04
CA LYS A 95 21.27 -2.53 -0.32
C LYS A 95 22.02 -1.74 0.76
N ARG A 96 21.44 -0.65 1.25
CA ARG A 96 22.09 0.28 2.20
C ARG A 96 22.25 -0.31 3.59
N ARG A 97 21.20 -0.95 4.11
CA ARG A 97 21.17 -1.43 5.50
C ARG A 97 21.55 -2.90 5.67
N PHE A 98 21.42 -3.69 4.63
CA PHE A 98 21.63 -5.15 4.70
C PHE A 98 22.66 -5.66 3.69
N GLY A 99 23.37 -4.75 3.00
CA GLY A 99 24.42 -5.14 2.06
C GLY A 99 23.96 -6.06 0.94
N SER A 100 22.69 -5.98 0.53
CA SER A 100 22.09 -6.88 -0.46
C SER A 100 22.15 -8.36 -0.08
N ASP A 101 22.06 -8.66 1.21
CA ASP A 101 22.05 -10.03 1.72
C ASP A 101 20.80 -10.79 1.21
N PRO A 102 20.95 -11.85 0.41
CA PRO A 102 19.83 -12.61 -0.10
C PRO A 102 19.05 -13.38 1.00
N ALA A 103 19.63 -13.55 2.19
CA ALA A 103 19.00 -14.17 3.34
C ALA A 103 18.09 -13.20 4.15
N ILE A 104 17.79 -12.02 3.60
CA ILE A 104 16.97 -10.99 4.25
C ILE A 104 15.53 -11.45 4.51
N VAL A 105 14.94 -12.27 3.64
CA VAL A 105 13.58 -12.78 3.79
C VAL A 105 13.53 -13.71 4.99
N GLY A 106 12.63 -13.41 5.93
CA GLY A 106 12.50 -14.09 7.21
C GLY A 106 13.25 -13.43 8.37
N LYS A 107 14.09 -12.42 8.10
CA LYS A 107 14.82 -11.68 9.13
C LYS A 107 13.89 -10.72 9.88
N GLN A 108 14.04 -10.65 11.19
CA GLN A 108 13.33 -9.67 12.01
C GLN A 108 14.08 -8.35 12.06
N VAL A 109 13.30 -7.26 11.97
CA VAL A 109 13.78 -5.89 12.10
C VAL A 109 12.91 -5.13 13.08
N GLN A 110 13.45 -4.06 13.64
CA GLN A 110 12.69 -3.18 14.53
C GLN A 110 12.16 -1.99 13.74
N MET A 111 10.86 -1.74 13.80
CA MET A 111 10.25 -0.54 13.26
C MET A 111 9.48 0.20 14.37
N SER A 112 10.05 1.33 14.79
CA SER A 112 9.57 2.06 15.98
C SER A 112 9.55 1.13 17.21
N SER A 113 8.39 0.83 17.77
CA SER A 113 8.23 -0.07 18.93
C SER A 113 7.87 -1.51 18.56
N PHE A 114 7.84 -1.87 17.28
CA PHE A 114 7.36 -3.19 16.82
C PHE A 114 8.47 -3.97 16.10
N ALA A 115 8.50 -5.28 16.32
CA ALA A 115 9.31 -6.19 15.53
C ALA A 115 8.51 -6.66 14.31
N LEU A 116 9.14 -6.58 13.13
CA LEU A 116 8.56 -7.00 11.85
C LEU A 116 9.45 -8.05 11.20
N THR A 117 8.85 -9.01 10.54
CA THR A 117 9.56 -9.96 9.69
C THR A 117 9.57 -9.44 8.25
N ILE A 118 10.74 -9.34 7.64
CA ILE A 118 10.87 -8.99 6.21
C ILE A 118 10.41 -10.19 5.38
N ILE A 119 9.43 -9.97 4.51
CA ILE A 119 8.87 -11.01 3.63
C ILE A 119 9.18 -10.80 2.16
N GLY A 120 9.67 -9.63 1.78
CA GLY A 120 9.99 -9.34 0.39
C GLY A 120 10.84 -8.09 0.23
N VAL A 121 11.46 -8.01 -0.94
CA VAL A 121 12.23 -6.85 -1.41
C VAL A 121 11.71 -6.45 -2.77
N MET A 122 11.38 -5.17 -2.95
CA MET A 122 10.87 -4.66 -4.22
C MET A 122 11.99 -4.42 -5.24
N PRO A 123 11.67 -4.34 -6.54
CA PRO A 123 12.67 -4.10 -7.58
C PRO A 123 13.37 -2.74 -7.43
N PRO A 124 14.59 -2.58 -7.99
CA PRO A 124 15.27 -1.29 -8.04
C PRO A 124 14.38 -0.19 -8.61
N GLY A 125 14.37 0.97 -7.96
CA GLY A 125 13.61 2.14 -8.40
C GLY A 125 12.13 2.14 -8.04
N PHE A 126 11.58 1.05 -7.48
CA PHE A 126 10.21 1.05 -6.99
C PHE A 126 10.17 1.62 -5.58
N GLU A 127 9.65 2.82 -5.45
CA GLU A 127 9.51 3.58 -4.18
C GLU A 127 8.18 4.32 -4.11
N TYR A 128 7.14 3.75 -4.72
CA TYR A 128 5.79 4.32 -4.70
C TYR A 128 4.99 3.82 -3.49
N PRO A 129 4.18 4.69 -2.84
CA PRO A 129 4.06 6.13 -3.05
C PRO A 129 5.19 6.93 -2.36
N GLU A 130 5.42 8.16 -2.81
CA GLU A 130 6.22 9.18 -2.11
C GLU A 130 7.58 8.73 -1.56
N GLN A 131 8.38 8.05 -2.36
CA GLN A 131 9.71 7.54 -1.96
C GLN A 131 9.66 6.51 -0.81
N THR A 132 8.57 5.77 -0.71
CA THR A 132 8.38 4.73 0.31
C THR A 132 9.51 3.70 0.27
N GLN A 133 10.05 3.40 1.44
CA GLN A 133 11.13 2.42 1.62
C GLN A 133 10.68 1.19 2.41
N VAL A 134 9.57 1.28 3.14
CA VAL A 134 8.98 0.16 3.89
C VAL A 134 7.47 0.14 3.64
N TRP A 135 6.96 -1.00 3.24
CA TRP A 135 5.52 -1.26 3.13
C TRP A 135 5.09 -2.23 4.22
N VAL A 136 3.96 -1.95 4.82
CA VAL A 136 3.34 -2.81 5.84
C VAL A 136 1.88 -3.05 5.45
N PRO A 137 1.23 -4.12 5.95
CA PRO A 137 -0.21 -4.26 5.78
C PRO A 137 -0.97 -3.06 6.34
N SER A 138 -2.13 -2.78 5.78
CA SER A 138 -2.95 -1.60 6.11
C SER A 138 -3.34 -1.54 7.58
N ALA A 139 -3.55 -2.69 8.21
CA ALA A 139 -3.96 -2.86 9.62
C ALA A 139 -5.28 -2.17 9.96
N VAL A 140 -6.18 -2.04 8.98
CA VAL A 140 -7.49 -1.43 9.17
C VAL A 140 -8.44 -2.38 9.88
N ASN A 141 -9.06 -1.88 10.93
CA ASN A 141 -10.25 -2.48 11.52
C ASN A 141 -11.49 -1.71 11.06
N LEU A 142 -12.21 -2.25 10.11
CA LEU A 142 -13.41 -1.61 9.54
C LEU A 142 -14.48 -1.25 10.57
N ARG A 143 -14.52 -1.94 11.72
CA ARG A 143 -15.50 -1.66 12.78
C ARG A 143 -15.20 -0.35 13.52
N ASP A 144 -13.94 0.03 13.55
CA ASP A 144 -13.46 1.19 14.32
C ASP A 144 -13.02 2.33 13.41
N GLU A 145 -13.14 2.17 12.09
CA GLU A 145 -12.67 3.17 11.11
C GLU A 145 -13.75 4.23 10.88
N PRO A 146 -13.54 5.47 11.34
CA PRO A 146 -14.51 6.54 11.15
C PRO A 146 -14.52 7.06 9.72
N ARG A 147 -15.69 7.44 9.20
CA ARG A 147 -15.87 7.95 7.84
C ARG A 147 -15.21 9.33 7.62
N ASP A 148 -14.93 10.05 8.67
CA ASP A 148 -14.24 11.35 8.61
C ASP A 148 -12.72 11.25 8.65
N ASN A 149 -12.16 10.05 8.87
CA ASN A 149 -10.72 9.81 8.81
C ASN A 149 -10.24 9.74 7.35
N ARG A 150 -9.84 10.88 6.79
CA ARG A 150 -9.47 11.06 5.39
C ARG A 150 -7.97 11.06 5.16
N VAL A 151 -7.29 10.06 5.70
CA VAL A 151 -5.83 9.90 5.56
C VAL A 151 -5.44 8.93 4.44
N TRP A 152 -6.42 8.34 3.77
CA TRP A 152 -6.22 7.32 2.76
C TRP A 152 -6.11 7.89 1.36
N SER A 153 -5.38 7.18 0.54
CA SER A 153 -5.39 7.33 -0.92
C SER A 153 -5.79 6.01 -1.54
N ALA A 154 -6.48 6.06 -2.66
CA ALA A 154 -6.87 4.87 -3.41
C ALA A 154 -6.27 4.90 -4.81
N ILE A 155 -5.92 3.73 -5.30
CA ILE A 155 -5.54 3.49 -6.69
C ILE A 155 -6.44 2.41 -7.27
N ALA A 156 -6.72 2.52 -8.55
CA ALA A 156 -7.56 1.56 -9.24
C ALA A 156 -7.09 1.36 -10.68
N ARG A 157 -7.29 0.16 -11.17
CA ARG A 157 -7.14 -0.18 -12.58
C ARG A 157 -8.54 -0.27 -13.20
N LEU A 158 -8.75 0.44 -14.30
CA LEU A 158 -10.05 0.45 -14.99
C LEU A 158 -10.28 -0.87 -15.73
N ASN A 159 -11.54 -1.27 -15.83
CA ASN A 159 -11.93 -2.35 -16.72
C ASN A 159 -11.71 -1.97 -18.19
N THR A 160 -11.48 -2.96 -19.03
CA THR A 160 -11.35 -2.78 -20.48
C THR A 160 -12.59 -2.07 -21.03
N GLY A 161 -12.37 -1.04 -21.85
CA GLY A 161 -13.46 -0.26 -22.45
C GLY A 161 -13.98 0.91 -21.58
N ILE A 162 -13.52 1.04 -20.35
CA ILE A 162 -13.82 2.20 -19.49
C ILE A 162 -12.70 3.22 -19.64
N ASP A 163 -13.04 4.43 -20.06
CA ASP A 163 -12.06 5.52 -20.09
C ASP A 163 -12.03 6.31 -18.76
N LEU A 164 -10.98 7.11 -18.60
CA LEU A 164 -10.75 7.87 -17.37
C LEU A 164 -11.88 8.85 -17.07
N LYS A 165 -12.43 9.50 -18.11
CA LYS A 165 -13.52 10.48 -17.98
C LYS A 165 -14.80 9.82 -17.49
N GLN A 166 -15.17 8.67 -18.05
CA GLN A 166 -16.32 7.87 -17.60
C GLN A 166 -16.15 7.46 -16.14
N ALA A 167 -14.96 6.99 -15.77
CA ALA A 167 -14.67 6.59 -14.41
C ALA A 167 -14.77 7.76 -13.42
N GLN A 168 -14.20 8.92 -13.74
CA GLN A 168 -14.28 10.12 -12.91
C GLN A 168 -15.72 10.61 -12.74
N THR A 169 -16.52 10.61 -13.81
CA THR A 169 -17.94 11.00 -13.76
C THR A 169 -18.73 10.08 -12.81
N ARG A 170 -18.53 8.78 -12.91
CA ARG A 170 -19.20 7.81 -12.04
C ARG A 170 -18.74 7.92 -10.59
N LEU A 171 -17.47 8.09 -10.32
CA LEU A 171 -16.95 8.30 -8.96
C LEU A 171 -17.51 9.58 -8.35
N SER A 172 -17.60 10.67 -9.11
CA SER A 172 -18.21 11.91 -8.63
C SER A 172 -19.68 11.72 -8.23
N ALA A 173 -20.44 10.95 -9.01
CA ALA A 173 -21.82 10.61 -8.67
C ALA A 173 -21.93 9.76 -7.40
N ILE A 174 -21.04 8.78 -7.23
CA ILE A 174 -20.98 7.94 -6.02
C ILE A 174 -20.66 8.79 -4.80
N ASN A 175 -19.63 9.65 -4.89
CA ASN A 175 -19.24 10.55 -3.81
C ASN A 175 -20.36 11.51 -3.41
N ALA A 176 -21.09 12.05 -4.37
CA ALA A 176 -22.25 12.89 -4.12
C ALA A 176 -23.40 12.15 -3.41
N GLN A 177 -23.54 10.86 -3.66
CA GLN A 177 -24.51 10.00 -2.98
C GLN A 177 -24.08 9.69 -1.54
N LEU A 178 -22.80 9.40 -1.32
CA LEU A 178 -22.24 9.10 0.01
C LEU A 178 -22.27 10.34 0.92
N ALA A 179 -22.09 11.53 0.37
CA ALA A 179 -22.15 12.78 1.14
C ALA A 179 -23.54 13.13 1.68
N LYS A 180 -24.59 12.43 1.27
CA LYS A 180 -25.98 12.60 1.74
C LYS A 180 -26.38 11.64 2.86
N GLN A 181 -25.51 10.69 3.19
CA GLN A 181 -25.71 9.71 4.27
C GLN A 181 -25.04 10.17 5.56
#